data_13304f8650d45e45241f22df0b7317dd
#
_entry.id   13304f8650d45e45241f22df0b7317dd
#
_cell.length_a   1.000
_cell.length_b   1.000
_cell.length_c   1.000
_cell.angle_alpha   90.00
_cell.angle_beta   90.00
_cell.angle_gamma   90.00
#
_symmetry.space_group_name_H-M   'P 1'
#
loop_
_entity.id
_entity.type
_entity.pdbx_description
1 polymer ?
#
loop_
_entity_poly.entity_id
_entity_poly.type
_entity_poly.pdbx_seq_one_letter_code
_entity_poly.pdbx_strand_id
1 'polypeptide(L)'
;MGNETKLYIDGRWVDPVQPGHRLSVVNPATEEVVAEVAAGTEADIDAAVQAAHRAFLGFSRSSREDRLALLEGLLEAYKRRLPEIAAAMTTEVGIPRSFSEKVQARIGEWHL
;
A
#
# COMPACT_ATOMS: atom_id res chain seq x y z
N MET A 1 -0.19 -12.07 -6.33
CA MET A 1 0.56 -10.86 -6.02
C MET A 1 1.83 -10.93 -6.86
N GLY A 2 2.30 -9.89 -7.47
CA GLY A 2 3.43 -9.98 -8.41
C GLY A 2 4.25 -8.70 -8.50
N ASN A 3 4.00 -7.75 -7.59
CA ASN A 3 4.64 -6.45 -7.63
C ASN A 3 5.38 -6.08 -6.33
N GLU A 4 5.64 -7.06 -5.46
CA GLU A 4 6.26 -6.85 -4.15
C GLU A 4 7.68 -6.25 -4.28
N THR A 5 8.36 -6.57 -5.38
CA THR A 5 9.69 -6.07 -5.69
C THR A 5 9.69 -4.81 -6.56
N LYS A 6 8.53 -4.19 -6.75
CA LYS A 6 8.36 -2.94 -7.51
C LYS A 6 7.86 -1.81 -6.62
N LEU A 7 8.07 -0.58 -7.08
CA LEU A 7 7.52 0.63 -6.48
C LEU A 7 6.34 1.12 -7.32
N TYR A 8 5.32 1.70 -6.68
CA TYR A 8 4.21 2.30 -7.40
C TYR A 8 4.42 3.80 -7.48
N ILE A 9 4.82 4.30 -8.64
CA ILE A 9 5.14 5.72 -8.85
C ILE A 9 4.46 6.18 -10.14
N ASP A 10 3.86 7.36 -10.10
CA ASP A 10 3.22 8.01 -11.26
C ASP A 10 2.13 7.12 -11.91
N GLY A 11 1.32 6.46 -11.08
CA GLY A 11 0.21 5.62 -11.53
C GLY A 11 0.60 4.26 -12.11
N ARG A 12 1.84 3.82 -11.94
CA ARG A 12 2.35 2.55 -12.51
C ARG A 12 3.36 1.86 -11.60
N TRP A 13 3.49 0.55 -11.78
CA TRP A 13 4.54 -0.24 -11.16
C TRP A 13 5.85 -0.08 -11.91
N VAL A 14 6.90 0.37 -11.23
CA VAL A 14 8.25 0.59 -11.76
C VAL A 14 9.28 -0.24 -11.00
N ASP A 15 10.34 -0.63 -11.69
CA ASP A 15 11.48 -1.25 -11.01
C ASP A 15 12.25 -0.16 -10.26
N PRO A 16 12.72 -0.42 -9.02
CA PRO A 16 13.55 0.51 -8.29
C PRO A 16 14.89 0.74 -9.00
N VAL A 17 15.47 1.92 -8.80
CA VAL A 17 16.77 2.29 -9.38
C VAL A 17 17.87 1.30 -8.99
N GLN A 18 17.77 0.70 -7.80
CA GLN A 18 18.63 -0.39 -7.34
C GLN A 18 17.80 -1.66 -7.11
N PRO A 19 17.59 -2.51 -8.13
CA PRO A 19 16.68 -3.67 -8.03
C PRO A 19 17.07 -4.72 -6.99
N GLY A 20 18.35 -4.77 -6.60
CA GLY A 20 18.85 -5.69 -5.57
C GLY A 20 18.64 -5.22 -4.12
N HIS A 21 18.23 -3.98 -3.91
CA HIS A 21 17.97 -3.45 -2.57
C HIS A 21 16.58 -3.86 -2.10
N ARG A 22 16.52 -4.82 -1.19
CA ARG A 22 15.27 -5.43 -0.72
C ARG A 22 15.23 -5.55 0.79
N LEU A 23 14.02 -5.59 1.32
CA LEU A 23 13.73 -5.86 2.73
C LEU A 23 12.96 -7.17 2.85
N SER A 24 13.41 -8.04 3.74
CA SER A 24 12.71 -9.27 4.07
C SER A 24 11.55 -8.97 5.02
N VAL A 25 10.39 -9.53 4.72
CA VAL A 25 9.21 -9.52 5.60
C VAL A 25 9.20 -10.85 6.35
N VAL A 26 9.31 -10.79 7.67
CA VAL A 26 9.36 -11.97 8.54
C VAL A 26 8.03 -12.09 9.28
N ASN A 27 7.42 -13.28 9.25
CA ASN A 27 6.27 -13.57 10.10
C ASN A 27 6.75 -13.74 11.54
N PRO A 28 6.34 -12.88 12.49
CA PRO A 28 6.84 -12.94 13.84
C PRO A 28 6.31 -14.14 14.67
N ALA A 29 5.28 -14.83 14.18
CA ALA A 29 4.73 -16.02 14.83
C ALA A 29 5.48 -17.30 14.45
N THR A 30 6.06 -17.37 13.24
CA THR A 30 6.78 -18.55 12.73
C THR A 30 8.28 -18.29 12.55
N GLU A 31 8.71 -17.02 12.61
CA GLU A 31 10.09 -16.56 12.35
C GLU A 31 10.57 -16.85 10.90
N GLU A 32 9.65 -17.16 10.00
CA GLU A 32 9.95 -17.44 8.60
C GLU A 32 9.88 -16.17 7.75
N VAL A 33 10.76 -16.07 6.76
CA VAL A 33 10.67 -15.03 5.72
C VAL A 33 9.51 -15.39 4.79
N VAL A 34 8.49 -14.52 4.74
CA VAL A 34 7.26 -14.74 3.96
C VAL A 34 7.22 -13.95 2.66
N ALA A 35 8.01 -12.89 2.55
CA ALA A 35 8.13 -12.09 1.34
C ALA A 35 9.43 -11.28 1.32
N GLU A 36 9.79 -10.77 0.14
CA GLU A 36 10.77 -9.70 -0.02
C GLU A 36 10.10 -8.52 -0.73
N VAL A 37 10.34 -7.32 -0.24
CA VAL A 37 9.79 -6.09 -0.81
C VAL A 37 10.92 -5.18 -1.30
N ALA A 38 10.63 -4.39 -2.34
CA ALA A 38 11.57 -3.40 -2.82
C ALA A 38 11.86 -2.35 -1.74
N ALA A 39 13.15 -2.06 -1.52
CA ALA A 39 13.56 -0.88 -0.77
C ALA A 39 13.91 0.24 -1.75
N GLY A 40 13.17 1.35 -1.68
CA GLY A 40 13.45 2.53 -2.51
C GLY A 40 14.73 3.24 -2.08
N THR A 41 15.35 3.89 -3.04
CA THR A 41 16.52 4.76 -2.83
C THR A 41 16.11 6.24 -2.85
N GLU A 42 17.06 7.12 -2.57
CA GLU A 42 16.85 8.58 -2.69
C GLU A 42 16.36 8.97 -4.09
N ALA A 43 16.92 8.37 -5.13
CA ALA A 43 16.49 8.63 -6.50
C ALA A 43 15.04 8.18 -6.79
N ASP A 44 14.59 7.09 -6.18
CA ASP A 44 13.20 6.64 -6.28
C ASP A 44 12.26 7.60 -5.54
N ILE A 45 12.69 8.10 -4.37
CA ILE A 45 11.94 9.10 -3.60
C ILE A 45 11.81 10.40 -4.40
N ASP A 46 12.90 10.88 -4.99
CA ASP A 46 12.89 12.08 -5.83
C ASP A 46 11.93 11.94 -7.01
N ALA A 47 11.94 10.79 -7.68
CA ALA A 47 11.01 10.51 -8.77
C ALA A 47 9.55 10.52 -8.31
N ALA A 48 9.25 9.94 -7.15
CA ALA A 48 7.92 9.92 -6.56
C ALA A 48 7.44 11.33 -6.17
N VAL A 49 8.32 12.13 -5.53
CA VAL A 49 8.02 13.52 -5.15
C VAL A 49 7.74 14.38 -6.37
N GLN A 50 8.56 14.27 -7.42
CA GLN A 50 8.34 15.01 -8.67
C GLN A 50 7.01 14.62 -9.34
N ALA A 51 6.66 13.32 -9.34
CA ALA A 51 5.38 12.86 -9.86
C ALA A 51 4.20 13.44 -9.07
N ALA A 52 4.27 13.40 -7.74
CA ALA A 52 3.26 13.99 -6.87
C ALA A 52 3.11 15.51 -7.07
N HIS A 53 4.23 16.22 -7.21
CA HIS A 53 4.22 17.67 -7.46
C HIS A 53 3.57 18.01 -8.81
N ARG A 54 3.85 17.26 -9.87
CA ARG A 54 3.16 17.43 -11.16
C ARG A 54 1.66 17.20 -11.05
N ALA A 55 1.26 16.13 -10.36
CA ALA A 55 -0.16 15.78 -10.15
C ALA A 55 -0.89 16.84 -9.32
N PHE A 56 -0.23 17.45 -8.34
CA PHE A 56 -0.79 18.49 -7.49
C PHE A 56 -1.32 19.70 -8.27
N LEU A 57 -0.68 20.09 -9.36
CA LEU A 57 -1.09 21.23 -10.18
C LEU A 57 -2.52 21.10 -10.74
N GLY A 58 -2.94 19.88 -11.05
CA GLY A 58 -4.31 19.56 -11.47
C GLY A 58 -5.22 19.25 -10.29
N PHE A 59 -4.76 18.37 -9.40
CA PHE A 59 -5.56 17.87 -8.28
C PHE A 59 -5.95 18.97 -7.28
N SER A 60 -5.09 19.97 -7.07
CA SER A 60 -5.39 21.12 -6.19
C SER A 60 -6.60 21.94 -6.62
N ARG A 61 -7.01 21.82 -7.90
CA ARG A 61 -8.17 22.51 -8.47
C ARG A 61 -9.43 21.64 -8.49
N SER A 62 -9.35 20.39 -8.06
CA SER A 62 -10.51 19.50 -8.00
C SER A 62 -11.55 20.04 -7.02
N SER A 63 -12.83 19.83 -7.33
CA SER A 63 -13.92 20.19 -6.43
C SER A 63 -13.93 19.34 -5.17
N ARG A 64 -14.71 19.74 -4.18
CA ARG A 64 -14.96 18.90 -2.99
C ARG A 64 -15.65 17.60 -3.39
N GLU A 65 -16.60 17.71 -4.30
CA GLU A 65 -17.40 16.59 -4.82
C GLU A 65 -16.51 15.57 -5.52
N ASP A 66 -15.56 15.98 -6.35
CA ASP A 66 -14.59 15.10 -7.01
C ASP A 66 -13.74 14.34 -6.00
N ARG A 67 -13.27 15.03 -4.96
CA ARG A 67 -12.46 14.40 -3.90
C ARG A 67 -13.29 13.43 -3.05
N LEU A 68 -14.56 13.77 -2.78
CA LEU A 68 -15.45 12.88 -2.05
C LEU A 68 -15.73 11.60 -2.86
N ALA A 69 -16.04 11.73 -4.14
CA ALA A 69 -16.25 10.58 -5.04
C ALA A 69 -15.00 9.67 -5.11
N LEU A 70 -13.79 10.25 -5.10
CA LEU A 70 -12.55 9.49 -5.06
C LEU A 70 -12.41 8.69 -3.75
N LEU A 71 -12.71 9.30 -2.60
CA LEU A 71 -12.66 8.62 -1.30
C LEU A 71 -13.74 7.53 -1.17
N GLU A 72 -14.94 7.76 -1.67
CA GLU A 72 -16.00 6.76 -1.72
C GLU A 72 -15.57 5.55 -2.58
N GLY A 73 -14.98 5.81 -3.76
CA GLY A 73 -14.43 4.75 -4.61
C GLY A 73 -13.31 3.97 -3.95
N LEU A 74 -12.44 4.64 -3.19
CA LEU A 74 -11.38 4.01 -2.40
C LEU A 74 -11.97 3.13 -1.28
N LEU A 75 -12.97 3.64 -0.54
CA LEU A 75 -13.66 2.89 0.51
C LEU A 75 -14.30 1.61 -0.03
N GLU A 76 -14.99 1.69 -1.16
CA GLU A 76 -15.58 0.51 -1.80
C GLU A 76 -14.52 -0.50 -2.27
N ALA A 77 -13.41 -0.03 -2.82
CA ALA A 77 -12.29 -0.90 -3.19
C ALA A 77 -11.65 -1.56 -1.96
N TYR A 78 -11.50 -0.82 -0.86
CA TYR A 78 -10.99 -1.32 0.41
C TYR A 78 -11.88 -2.43 0.98
N LYS A 79 -13.20 -2.19 1.05
CA LYS A 79 -14.20 -3.17 1.54
C LYS A 79 -14.14 -4.49 0.76
N ARG A 80 -14.02 -4.41 -0.57
CA ARG A 80 -13.90 -5.62 -1.40
C ARG A 80 -12.65 -6.44 -1.09
N ARG A 81 -11.57 -5.79 -0.65
CA ARG A 81 -10.27 -6.42 -0.38
C ARG A 81 -10.01 -6.68 1.10
N LEU A 82 -10.96 -6.42 1.99
CA LEU A 82 -10.81 -6.66 3.43
C LEU A 82 -10.29 -8.07 3.78
N PRO A 83 -10.77 -9.18 3.17
CA PRO A 83 -10.25 -10.49 3.48
C PRO A 83 -8.77 -10.67 3.11
N GLU A 84 -8.32 -10.07 2.00
CA GLU A 84 -6.92 -10.12 1.57
C GLU A 84 -6.03 -9.31 2.52
N ILE A 85 -6.49 -8.12 2.93
CA ILE A 85 -5.79 -7.24 3.88
C ILE A 85 -5.66 -7.94 5.23
N ALA A 86 -6.73 -8.56 5.73
CA ALA A 86 -6.72 -9.30 6.98
C ALA A 86 -5.75 -10.49 6.94
N ALA A 87 -5.70 -11.22 5.83
CA ALA A 87 -4.77 -12.33 5.64
C ALA A 87 -3.32 -11.86 5.63
N ALA A 88 -3.02 -10.76 4.93
CA ALA A 88 -1.69 -10.15 4.92
C ALA A 88 -1.26 -9.73 6.32
N MET A 89 -2.12 -9.06 7.10
CA MET A 89 -1.84 -8.67 8.48
C MET A 89 -1.53 -9.88 9.37
N THR A 90 -2.22 -10.99 9.19
CA THR A 90 -1.94 -12.22 9.94
C THR A 90 -0.56 -12.79 9.57
N THR A 91 -0.23 -12.81 8.28
CA THR A 91 1.02 -13.38 7.80
C THR A 91 2.23 -12.51 8.09
N GLU A 92 2.11 -11.19 7.91
CA GLU A 92 3.26 -10.27 7.98
C GLU A 92 3.48 -9.68 9.38
N VAL A 93 2.41 -9.57 10.18
CA VAL A 93 2.46 -8.93 11.51
C VAL A 93 2.20 -9.94 12.64
N GLY A 94 1.80 -11.17 12.31
CA GLY A 94 1.51 -12.21 13.30
C GLY A 94 0.24 -11.99 14.12
N ILE A 95 -0.65 -11.11 13.67
CA ILE A 95 -1.92 -10.82 14.34
C ILE A 95 -2.84 -12.05 14.25
N PRO A 96 -3.50 -12.46 15.36
CA PRO A 96 -4.47 -13.56 15.30
C PRO A 96 -5.55 -13.30 14.24
N ARG A 97 -5.83 -14.26 13.40
CA ARG A 97 -6.72 -14.14 12.25
C ARG A 97 -8.08 -13.54 12.59
N SER A 98 -8.68 -14.01 13.67
CA SER A 98 -9.99 -13.50 14.11
C SER A 98 -9.97 -12.03 14.51
N PHE A 99 -8.87 -11.55 15.07
CA PHE A 99 -8.70 -10.14 15.43
C PHE A 99 -8.40 -9.29 14.17
N SER A 100 -7.58 -9.81 13.27
CA SER A 100 -7.30 -9.16 11.98
C SER A 100 -8.59 -8.94 11.18
N GLU A 101 -9.42 -9.97 11.02
CA GLU A 101 -10.67 -9.91 10.25
C GLU A 101 -11.75 -9.01 10.88
N LYS A 102 -11.89 -9.07 12.23
CA LYS A 102 -12.99 -8.40 12.93
C LYS A 102 -12.68 -6.96 13.35
N VAL A 103 -11.42 -6.65 13.58
CA VAL A 103 -10.99 -5.37 14.15
C VAL A 103 -9.95 -4.68 13.26
N GLN A 104 -8.77 -5.25 13.16
CA GLN A 104 -7.60 -4.54 12.65
C GLN A 104 -7.76 -4.10 11.18
N ALA A 105 -8.19 -5.01 10.29
CA ALA A 105 -8.43 -4.68 8.91
C ALA A 105 -9.61 -3.72 8.70
N ARG A 106 -10.53 -3.61 9.66
CA ARG A 106 -11.68 -2.69 9.57
C ARG A 106 -11.37 -1.26 9.99
N ILE A 107 -10.25 -1.03 10.65
CA ILE A 107 -9.84 0.33 11.07
C ILE A 107 -9.75 1.27 9.86
N GLY A 108 -9.23 0.80 8.72
CA GLY A 108 -9.20 1.59 7.50
C GLY A 108 -10.58 1.99 6.97
N GLU A 109 -11.58 1.13 7.16
CA GLU A 109 -12.99 1.44 6.80
C GLU A 109 -13.58 2.56 7.68
N TRP A 110 -13.15 2.67 8.94
CA TRP A 110 -13.65 3.70 9.86
C TRP A 110 -12.98 5.05 9.67
N HIS A 111 -11.83 5.10 9.01
CA HIS A 111 -11.03 6.30 8.81
C HIS A 111 -11.14 6.89 7.38
N LEU A 112 -11.79 6.21 6.46
CA LEU A 112 -12.10 6.69 5.10
C LEU A 112 -13.50 7.29 5.02
#